data_b4b2684a350f89f21d51442fdfddf6ca
#
_entry.id   b4b2684a350f89f21d51442fdfddf6ca
#
_cell.length_a   1.000
_cell.length_b   1.000
_cell.length_c   1.000
_cell.angle_alpha   90.00
_cell.angle_beta   90.00
_cell.angle_gamma   90.00
#
_symmetry.space_group_name_H-M   'P 1'
#
loop_
_entity.id
_entity.type
_entity.pdbx_description
1 polymer ?
#
loop_
_entity_poly.entity_id
_entity_poly.type
_entity_poly.pdbx_seq_one_letter_code
_entity_poly.pdbx_strand_id
1 'polypeptide(L)'
;MVEYQSFLKEYKLDQSQATCIACNQQFSIHYRGKSDIDNHIKTKRHQNNMKSFNINQQLITKTIKPSKEKDEIAAAEGVLTCHGVKHGHSYLSQQCLTNVCKTIFSSSSVASSLSCTRTKSTSIALNVLSPYFTHRLIDKLKISHYYSLMYDASNKGNIKVYPFCVQFLSSTRMKKGYSLFDQYHLFRN
;
A
#
# COMPACT_ATOMS: atom_id res chain seq x y z
N MET A 1 23.34 4.69 16.74
CA MET A 1 22.28 5.46 16.04
C MET A 1 20.85 4.95 16.28
N VAL A 2 20.67 3.83 16.92
CA VAL A 2 19.33 3.25 17.21
C VAL A 2 18.49 4.12 18.17
N GLU A 3 19.16 4.88 19.04
CA GLU A 3 18.54 5.64 20.14
C GLU A 3 17.69 6.86 19.71
N TYR A 4 17.89 7.40 18.50
CA TYR A 4 17.24 8.64 18.02
C TYR A 4 16.27 8.41 16.86
N GLN A 5 16.11 7.18 16.37
CA GLN A 5 15.32 6.85 15.17
C GLN A 5 13.83 7.19 15.26
N SER A 6 13.30 7.31 16.48
CA SER A 6 11.87 7.58 16.66
C SER A 6 11.47 9.02 16.32
N PHE A 7 12.39 9.99 16.42
CA PHE A 7 12.08 11.42 16.23
C PHE A 7 13.09 12.19 15.36
N LEU A 8 14.21 11.56 14.93
CA LEU A 8 15.20 12.16 14.03
C LEU A 8 15.15 11.52 12.64
N LYS A 9 15.21 12.36 11.61
CA LYS A 9 15.42 11.96 10.22
C LYS A 9 16.61 12.70 9.62
N GLU A 10 17.33 12.03 8.73
CA GLU A 10 18.33 12.67 7.89
C GLU A 10 17.66 13.68 6.95
N TYR A 11 18.29 14.83 6.78
CA TYR A 11 17.82 15.78 5.79
C TYR A 11 18.40 15.41 4.42
N LYS A 12 17.54 15.02 3.48
CA LYS A 12 17.93 14.43 2.18
C LYS A 12 18.77 15.34 1.29
N LEU A 13 18.68 16.66 1.48
CA LEU A 13 19.40 17.65 0.66
C LEU A 13 20.78 18.03 1.22
N ASP A 14 21.02 17.79 2.50
CA ASP A 14 22.26 18.15 3.18
C ASP A 14 22.54 17.19 4.33
N GLN A 15 23.56 16.36 4.18
CA GLN A 15 23.97 15.37 5.19
C GLN A 15 24.53 16.00 6.48
N SER A 16 24.85 17.30 6.46
CA SER A 16 25.28 18.05 7.64
C SER A 16 24.12 18.53 8.52
N GLN A 17 22.88 18.22 8.13
CA GLN A 17 21.66 18.64 8.82
C GLN A 17 20.79 17.44 9.21
N ALA A 18 20.11 17.57 10.35
CA ALA A 18 19.11 16.62 10.81
C ALA A 18 17.77 17.33 11.02
N THR A 19 16.68 16.59 10.78
CA THR A 19 15.31 17.07 11.02
C THR A 19 14.73 16.38 12.24
N CYS A 20 14.32 17.17 13.23
CA CYS A 20 13.57 16.67 14.36
C CYS A 20 12.07 16.70 14.04
N ILE A 21 11.43 15.52 13.99
CA ILE A 21 10.00 15.37 13.68
C ILE A 21 9.15 15.95 14.82
N ALA A 22 9.53 15.71 16.08
CA ALA A 22 8.79 16.21 17.23
C ALA A 22 8.77 17.75 17.32
N CYS A 23 9.86 18.40 16.89
CA CYS A 23 9.97 19.86 16.89
C CYS A 23 9.56 20.49 15.57
N ASN A 24 9.44 19.69 14.50
CA ASN A 24 9.31 20.13 13.11
C ASN A 24 10.38 21.17 12.73
N GLN A 25 11.63 20.91 13.13
CA GLN A 25 12.74 21.83 12.97
C GLN A 25 13.98 21.12 12.44
N GLN A 26 14.69 21.78 11.53
CA GLN A 26 16.00 21.38 11.04
C GLN A 26 17.10 22.04 11.89
N PHE A 27 18.20 21.32 12.12
CA PHE A 27 19.36 21.83 12.82
C PHE A 27 20.64 21.19 12.28
N SER A 28 21.75 21.93 12.39
CA SER A 28 23.04 21.46 11.90
C SER A 28 23.67 20.44 12.87
N ILE A 29 24.25 19.39 12.29
CA ILE A 29 25.06 18.39 12.98
C ILE A 29 26.51 18.38 12.48
N HIS A 30 26.89 19.44 11.73
CA HIS A 30 28.17 19.52 11.02
C HIS A 30 29.39 19.55 11.94
N TYR A 31 29.31 20.31 13.05
CA TYR A 31 30.51 20.58 13.87
C TYR A 31 30.77 19.55 14.94
N ARG A 32 29.75 19.05 15.63
CA ARG A 32 29.88 18.17 16.81
C ARG A 32 29.09 16.87 16.69
N GLY A 33 28.37 16.65 15.57
CA GLY A 33 27.65 15.43 15.32
C GLY A 33 26.68 15.06 16.43
N LYS A 34 26.99 13.99 17.18
CA LYS A 34 26.15 13.50 18.29
C LYS A 34 25.90 14.58 19.36
N SER A 35 26.89 15.39 19.68
CA SER A 35 26.74 16.45 20.71
C SER A 35 25.74 17.53 20.28
N ASP A 36 25.59 17.81 18.98
CA ASP A 36 24.60 18.78 18.50
C ASP A 36 23.18 18.22 18.65
N ILE A 37 23.01 16.90 18.43
CA ILE A 37 21.77 16.19 18.69
C ILE A 37 21.44 16.23 20.18
N ASP A 38 22.41 15.89 21.06
CA ASP A 38 22.21 15.89 22.51
C ASP A 38 21.87 17.29 23.05
N ASN A 39 22.49 18.34 22.49
CA ASN A 39 22.13 19.73 22.82
C ASN A 39 20.71 20.10 22.40
N HIS A 40 20.27 19.68 21.21
CA HIS A 40 18.91 19.88 20.76
C HIS A 40 17.90 19.17 21.68
N ILE A 41 18.16 17.93 22.08
CA ILE A 41 17.30 17.13 22.97
C ILE A 41 17.14 17.77 24.35
N LYS A 42 18.20 18.40 24.88
CA LYS A 42 18.18 19.07 26.17
C LYS A 42 17.37 20.37 26.18
N THR A 43 17.00 20.91 25.03
CA THR A 43 16.20 22.15 24.97
C THR A 43 14.81 21.95 25.58
N LYS A 44 14.33 22.95 26.35
CA LYS A 44 12.97 22.96 26.93
C LYS A 44 11.90 22.78 25.84
N ARG A 45 12.13 23.36 24.66
CA ARG A 45 11.23 23.24 23.49
C ARG A 45 11.12 21.78 23.03
N HIS A 46 12.24 21.08 22.86
CA HIS A 46 12.23 19.67 22.46
C HIS A 46 11.54 18.80 23.51
N GLN A 47 11.87 18.99 24.80
CA GLN A 47 11.26 18.22 25.89
C GLN A 47 9.74 18.38 25.95
N ASN A 48 9.24 19.59 25.76
CA ASN A 48 7.80 19.85 25.73
C ASN A 48 7.13 19.22 24.49
N ASN A 49 7.76 19.35 23.32
CA ASN A 49 7.24 18.78 22.09
C ASN A 49 7.26 17.23 22.13
N MET A 50 8.26 16.64 22.77
CA MET A 50 8.34 15.17 22.95
C MET A 50 7.22 14.64 23.85
N LYS A 51 6.77 15.39 24.86
CA LYS A 51 5.59 14.99 25.65
C LYS A 51 4.35 14.86 24.77
N SER A 52 4.08 15.86 23.95
CA SER A 52 2.96 15.86 23.01
C SER A 52 3.13 14.81 21.91
N PHE A 53 4.35 14.63 21.39
CA PHE A 53 4.67 13.62 20.37
C PHE A 53 4.43 12.20 20.88
N ASN A 54 4.89 11.88 22.09
CA ASN A 54 4.69 10.56 22.70
C ASN A 54 3.21 10.29 23.03
N ILE A 55 2.48 11.31 23.48
CA ILE A 55 1.03 11.22 23.71
C ILE A 55 0.31 10.93 22.39
N ASN A 56 0.65 11.64 21.31
CA ASN A 56 0.04 11.43 19.99
C ASN A 56 0.36 10.07 19.41
N GLN A 57 1.61 9.57 19.56
CA GLN A 57 1.96 8.21 19.15
C GLN A 57 1.20 7.15 19.96
N GLN A 58 1.06 7.34 21.28
CA GLN A 58 0.30 6.42 22.11
C GLN A 58 -1.19 6.46 21.82
N LEU A 59 -1.75 7.64 21.47
CA LEU A 59 -3.13 7.77 21.03
C LEU A 59 -3.37 7.05 19.71
N ILE A 60 -2.48 7.20 18.74
CA ILE A 60 -2.58 6.51 17.43
C ILE A 60 -2.51 4.99 17.63
N THR A 61 -1.55 4.49 18.40
CA THR A 61 -1.40 3.04 18.64
C THR A 61 -2.51 2.45 19.51
N LYS A 62 -3.08 3.23 20.44
CA LYS A 62 -4.21 2.79 21.28
C LYS A 62 -5.57 2.90 20.59
N THR A 63 -5.71 3.83 19.64
CA THR A 63 -6.99 4.08 18.95
C THR A 63 -7.17 3.14 17.76
N ILE A 64 -6.08 2.62 17.19
CA ILE A 64 -6.12 1.56 16.16
C ILE A 64 -6.09 0.20 16.86
N LYS A 65 -7.12 -0.12 17.67
CA LYS A 65 -7.46 -1.53 17.88
C LYS A 65 -8.09 -2.01 16.57
N PRO A 66 -7.52 -3.05 15.92
CA PRO A 66 -8.18 -3.67 14.80
C PRO A 66 -9.56 -4.12 15.28
N SER A 67 -10.60 -3.46 14.80
CA SER A 67 -11.96 -3.93 15.02
C SER A 67 -12.18 -5.01 13.99
N LYS A 68 -12.53 -6.21 14.42
CA LYS A 68 -12.87 -7.34 13.54
C LYS A 68 -13.83 -6.90 12.41
N GLU A 69 -14.79 -6.07 12.76
CA GLU A 69 -15.75 -5.51 11.80
C GLU A 69 -15.09 -4.60 10.74
N LYS A 70 -14.13 -3.76 11.12
CA LYS A 70 -13.39 -2.92 10.15
C LYS A 70 -12.54 -3.76 9.22
N ASP A 71 -11.94 -4.84 9.71
CA ASP A 71 -11.16 -5.76 8.89
C ASP A 71 -12.07 -6.53 7.93
N GLU A 72 -13.26 -6.94 8.37
CA GLU A 72 -14.27 -7.58 7.53
C GLU A 72 -14.77 -6.64 6.43
N ILE A 73 -15.03 -5.36 6.73
CA ILE A 73 -15.40 -4.35 5.75
C ILE A 73 -14.27 -4.15 4.73
N ALA A 74 -13.04 -3.99 5.20
CA ALA A 74 -11.88 -3.80 4.32
C ALA A 74 -11.65 -5.02 3.42
N ALA A 75 -11.81 -6.23 3.96
CA ALA A 75 -11.70 -7.47 3.20
C ALA A 75 -12.82 -7.57 2.13
N ALA A 76 -14.05 -7.26 2.49
CA ALA A 76 -15.18 -7.28 1.56
C ALA A 76 -14.98 -6.26 0.40
N GLU A 77 -14.54 -5.05 0.70
CA GLU A 77 -14.23 -4.03 -0.30
C GLU A 77 -13.06 -4.45 -1.21
N GLY A 78 -12.03 -5.08 -0.64
CA GLY A 78 -10.92 -5.65 -1.39
C GLY A 78 -11.39 -6.76 -2.36
N VAL A 79 -12.23 -7.67 -1.88
CA VAL A 79 -12.80 -8.77 -2.71
C VAL A 79 -13.68 -8.22 -3.83
N LEU A 80 -14.57 -7.27 -3.53
CA LEU A 80 -15.42 -6.63 -4.53
C LEU A 80 -14.59 -5.92 -5.60
N THR A 81 -13.57 -5.17 -5.19
CA THR A 81 -12.67 -4.48 -6.13
C THR A 81 -11.87 -5.48 -6.97
N CYS A 82 -11.35 -6.54 -6.36
CA CYS A 82 -10.63 -7.61 -7.07
C CYS A 82 -11.53 -8.30 -8.10
N HIS A 83 -12.78 -8.60 -7.75
CA HIS A 83 -13.78 -9.14 -8.67
C HIS A 83 -14.01 -8.19 -9.85
N GLY A 84 -14.23 -6.91 -9.58
CA GLY A 84 -14.44 -5.90 -10.63
C GLY A 84 -13.25 -5.80 -11.60
N VAL A 85 -12.01 -5.74 -11.07
CA VAL A 85 -10.81 -5.72 -11.89
C VAL A 85 -10.67 -7.00 -12.73
N LYS A 86 -10.88 -8.17 -12.12
CA LYS A 86 -10.77 -9.47 -12.79
C LYS A 86 -11.75 -9.63 -13.95
N HIS A 87 -12.94 -9.08 -13.83
CA HIS A 87 -14.01 -9.18 -14.83
C HIS A 87 -14.15 -7.95 -15.73
N GLY A 88 -13.23 -6.99 -15.64
CA GLY A 88 -13.22 -5.79 -16.48
C GLY A 88 -14.38 -4.83 -16.21
N HIS A 89 -14.94 -4.84 -15.00
CA HIS A 89 -16.02 -3.94 -14.63
C HIS A 89 -15.49 -2.50 -14.48
N SER A 90 -16.27 -1.52 -14.92
CA SER A 90 -15.92 -0.13 -14.64
C SER A 90 -16.03 0.18 -13.14
N TYR A 91 -15.20 1.10 -12.63
CA TYR A 91 -15.32 1.52 -11.21
C TYR A 91 -16.66 2.20 -10.89
N LEU A 92 -17.36 2.72 -11.89
CA LEU A 92 -18.72 3.22 -11.73
C LEU A 92 -19.72 2.07 -11.51
N SER A 93 -19.60 0.99 -12.29
CA SER A 93 -20.37 -0.25 -12.09
C SER A 93 -20.11 -0.86 -10.72
N GLN A 94 -18.88 -0.78 -10.22
CA GLN A 94 -18.50 -1.24 -8.89
C GLN A 94 -19.27 -0.50 -7.78
N GLN A 95 -19.44 0.81 -7.91
CA GLN A 95 -20.24 1.59 -6.97
C GLN A 95 -21.72 1.16 -7.00
N CYS A 96 -22.26 0.91 -8.18
CA CYS A 96 -23.62 0.40 -8.33
C CYS A 96 -23.78 -0.96 -7.64
N LEU A 97 -22.85 -1.90 -7.86
CA LEU A 97 -22.83 -3.21 -7.21
C LEU A 97 -22.79 -3.09 -5.68
N THR A 98 -21.98 -2.17 -5.15
CA THR A 98 -21.92 -1.91 -3.71
C THR A 98 -23.26 -1.46 -3.15
N ASN A 99 -23.99 -0.60 -3.85
CA ASN A 99 -25.32 -0.16 -3.44
C ASN A 99 -26.35 -1.32 -3.48
N VAL A 100 -26.26 -2.18 -4.48
CA VAL A 100 -27.07 -3.41 -4.57
C VAL A 100 -26.80 -4.33 -3.37
N CYS A 101 -25.53 -4.56 -3.03
CA CYS A 101 -25.16 -5.35 -1.85
C CYS A 101 -25.75 -4.77 -0.55
N LYS A 102 -25.70 -3.46 -0.37
CA LYS A 102 -26.30 -2.78 0.80
C LYS A 102 -27.82 -3.00 0.89
N THR A 103 -28.49 -2.97 -0.25
CA THR A 103 -29.95 -3.15 -0.31
C THR A 103 -30.33 -4.59 -0.01
N ILE A 104 -29.65 -5.56 -0.64
CA ILE A 104 -29.95 -6.98 -0.47
C ILE A 104 -29.62 -7.46 0.95
N PHE A 105 -28.49 -7.02 1.49
CA PHE A 105 -27.98 -7.45 2.81
C PHE A 105 -28.15 -6.34 3.86
N SER A 106 -29.31 -5.71 3.90
CA SER A 106 -29.60 -4.56 4.78
C SER A 106 -29.46 -4.86 6.29
N SER A 107 -29.62 -6.13 6.67
CA SER A 107 -29.43 -6.58 8.07
C SER A 107 -27.97 -6.78 8.46
N SER A 108 -27.02 -6.74 7.52
CA SER A 108 -25.58 -6.90 7.80
C SER A 108 -24.92 -5.55 8.07
N SER A 109 -24.30 -5.40 9.24
CA SER A 109 -23.53 -4.19 9.59
C SER A 109 -22.35 -3.97 8.63
N VAL A 110 -21.70 -5.06 8.21
CA VAL A 110 -20.61 -5.02 7.23
C VAL A 110 -21.12 -4.52 5.88
N ALA A 111 -22.22 -5.08 5.38
CA ALA A 111 -22.78 -4.67 4.08
C ALA A 111 -23.22 -3.20 4.09
N SER A 112 -23.89 -2.76 5.15
CA SER A 112 -24.35 -1.36 5.29
C SER A 112 -23.19 -0.36 5.30
N SER A 113 -22.02 -0.78 5.81
CA SER A 113 -20.81 0.02 5.94
C SER A 113 -19.90 0.00 4.71
N LEU A 114 -20.16 -0.85 3.70
CA LEU A 114 -19.38 -0.89 2.47
C LEU A 114 -19.35 0.48 1.77
N SER A 115 -18.22 0.86 1.23
CA SER A 115 -18.09 2.15 0.55
C SER A 115 -17.14 2.10 -0.66
N CYS A 116 -17.35 1.11 -1.55
CA CYS A 116 -16.58 0.97 -2.79
C CYS A 116 -17.01 2.00 -3.84
N THR A 117 -16.72 3.27 -3.59
CA THR A 117 -16.87 4.34 -4.58
C THR A 117 -15.79 4.22 -5.66
N ARG A 118 -15.99 4.92 -6.79
CA ARG A 118 -15.03 4.95 -7.90
C ARG A 118 -13.60 5.25 -7.41
N THR A 119 -13.42 6.31 -6.62
CA THR A 119 -12.10 6.74 -6.12
C THR A 119 -11.49 5.71 -5.16
N LYS A 120 -12.29 5.17 -4.24
CA LYS A 120 -11.83 4.17 -3.27
C LYS A 120 -11.45 2.87 -3.97
N SER A 121 -12.25 2.38 -4.90
CA SER A 121 -11.94 1.18 -5.67
C SER A 121 -10.66 1.35 -6.50
N THR A 122 -10.46 2.52 -7.13
CA THR A 122 -9.21 2.83 -7.82
C THR A 122 -8.02 2.79 -6.85
N SER A 123 -8.15 3.39 -5.68
CA SER A 123 -7.09 3.38 -4.65
C SER A 123 -6.77 1.97 -4.16
N ILE A 124 -7.78 1.13 -3.89
CA ILE A 124 -7.59 -0.27 -3.50
C ILE A 124 -6.87 -1.04 -4.62
N ALA A 125 -7.30 -0.87 -5.87
CA ALA A 125 -6.69 -1.54 -7.01
C ALA A 125 -5.21 -1.19 -7.17
N LEU A 126 -4.86 0.10 -7.10
CA LEU A 126 -3.50 0.57 -7.33
C LEU A 126 -2.56 0.37 -6.13
N ASN A 127 -3.04 0.63 -4.91
CA ASN A 127 -2.18 0.68 -3.74
C ASN A 127 -2.18 -0.61 -2.90
N VAL A 128 -3.15 -1.50 -3.12
CA VAL A 128 -3.27 -2.77 -2.37
C VAL A 128 -3.16 -3.96 -3.30
N LEU A 129 -4.07 -4.09 -4.28
CA LEU A 129 -4.14 -5.27 -5.13
C LEU A 129 -2.95 -5.36 -6.08
N SER A 130 -2.58 -4.27 -6.73
CA SER A 130 -1.46 -4.25 -7.68
C SER A 130 -0.13 -4.63 -7.03
N PRO A 131 0.31 -4.04 -5.92
CA PRO A 131 1.52 -4.49 -5.23
C PRO A 131 1.45 -5.94 -4.77
N TYR A 132 0.32 -6.36 -4.20
CA TYR A 132 0.12 -7.73 -3.71
C TYR A 132 0.29 -8.76 -4.84
N PHE A 133 -0.38 -8.59 -5.97
CA PHE A 133 -0.27 -9.52 -7.09
C PHE A 133 1.09 -9.45 -7.77
N THR A 134 1.72 -8.27 -7.84
CA THR A 134 3.07 -8.11 -8.38
C THR A 134 4.09 -8.88 -7.53
N HIS A 135 4.05 -8.76 -6.20
CA HIS A 135 4.93 -9.52 -5.33
C HIS A 135 4.72 -11.03 -5.49
N ARG A 136 3.47 -11.49 -5.50
CA ARG A 136 3.17 -12.91 -5.73
C ARG A 136 3.65 -13.42 -7.09
N LEU A 137 3.55 -12.60 -8.13
CA LEU A 137 4.06 -12.93 -9.45
C LEU A 137 5.59 -13.08 -9.41
N ILE A 138 6.29 -12.10 -8.84
CA ILE A 138 7.76 -12.12 -8.71
C ILE A 138 8.20 -13.36 -7.94
N ASP A 139 7.54 -13.71 -6.83
CA ASP A 139 7.90 -14.89 -6.06
C ASP A 139 7.69 -16.20 -6.84
N LYS A 140 6.63 -16.29 -7.64
CA LYS A 140 6.43 -17.43 -8.53
C LYS A 140 7.47 -17.50 -9.64
N LEU A 141 7.86 -16.36 -10.22
CA LEU A 141 8.88 -16.30 -11.26
C LEU A 141 10.28 -16.69 -10.75
N LYS A 142 10.62 -16.36 -9.51
CA LYS A 142 11.88 -16.78 -8.88
C LYS A 142 12.03 -18.29 -8.80
N ILE A 143 10.93 -19.02 -8.70
CA ILE A 143 10.90 -20.49 -8.59
C ILE A 143 10.77 -21.14 -9.98
N SER A 144 10.28 -20.41 -10.97
CA SER A 144 10.06 -20.94 -12.33
C SER A 144 11.36 -20.93 -13.11
N HIS A 145 11.72 -22.08 -13.68
CA HIS A 145 12.91 -22.20 -14.53
C HIS A 145 12.74 -21.54 -15.90
N TYR A 146 11.51 -21.46 -16.40
CA TYR A 146 11.20 -20.92 -17.72
C TYR A 146 9.96 -20.05 -17.67
N TYR A 147 10.03 -18.91 -18.36
CA TYR A 147 8.88 -18.02 -18.57
C TYR A 147 9.02 -17.32 -19.93
N SER A 148 7.91 -16.94 -20.51
CA SER A 148 7.86 -16.11 -21.71
C SER A 148 7.27 -14.74 -21.37
N LEU A 149 7.83 -13.71 -22.00
CA LEU A 149 7.34 -12.34 -21.92
C LEU A 149 6.73 -11.96 -23.27
N MET A 150 5.50 -11.46 -23.21
CA MET A 150 4.82 -10.86 -24.36
C MET A 150 4.51 -9.41 -24.03
N TYR A 151 4.73 -8.52 -24.97
CA TYR A 151 4.33 -7.12 -24.84
C TYR A 151 3.78 -6.63 -26.18
N ASP A 152 2.82 -5.73 -26.09
CA ASP A 152 2.26 -5.06 -27.25
C ASP A 152 2.08 -3.58 -26.94
N ALA A 153 2.31 -2.74 -27.96
CA ALA A 153 2.16 -1.30 -27.80
C ALA A 153 0.72 -0.88 -28.13
N SER A 154 0.03 -0.28 -27.18
CA SER A 154 -1.27 0.31 -27.42
C SER A 154 -1.25 1.82 -27.17
N ASN A 155 -2.07 2.57 -27.89
CA ASN A 155 -2.22 4.00 -27.71
C ASN A 155 -3.41 4.29 -26.79
N LYS A 156 -3.18 5.06 -25.73
CA LYS A 156 -4.22 5.63 -24.88
C LYS A 156 -4.15 7.16 -24.98
N GLY A 157 -4.88 7.71 -25.93
CA GLY A 157 -4.72 9.14 -26.30
C GLY A 157 -3.31 9.39 -26.84
N ASN A 158 -2.60 10.37 -26.27
CA ASN A 158 -1.23 10.73 -26.64
C ASN A 158 -0.14 9.90 -25.91
N ILE A 159 -0.52 8.92 -25.11
CA ILE A 159 0.41 8.12 -24.32
C ILE A 159 0.47 6.70 -24.90
N LYS A 160 1.71 6.21 -25.14
CA LYS A 160 1.92 4.80 -25.48
C LYS A 160 1.96 3.98 -24.19
N VAL A 161 1.13 2.95 -24.13
CA VAL A 161 1.06 1.98 -23.03
C VAL A 161 1.60 0.65 -23.53
N TYR A 162 2.53 0.06 -22.80
CA TYR A 162 3.11 -1.24 -23.10
C TYR A 162 2.68 -2.25 -22.03
N PRO A 163 1.56 -2.95 -22.20
CA PRO A 163 1.18 -4.02 -21.30
C PRO A 163 2.16 -5.18 -21.46
N PHE A 164 2.69 -5.67 -20.33
CA PHE A 164 3.50 -6.87 -20.29
C PHE A 164 2.64 -8.04 -19.84
N CYS A 165 2.67 -9.13 -20.59
CA CYS A 165 2.07 -10.39 -20.22
C CYS A 165 3.19 -11.41 -19.96
N VAL A 166 3.14 -12.06 -18.80
CA VAL A 166 4.10 -13.09 -18.41
C VAL A 166 3.38 -14.44 -18.38
N GLN A 167 3.94 -15.40 -19.07
CA GLN A 167 3.45 -16.78 -19.07
C GLN A 167 4.53 -17.70 -18.52
N PHE A 168 4.19 -18.52 -17.52
CA PHE A 168 5.13 -19.46 -16.90
C PHE A 168 4.42 -20.72 -16.43
N LEU A 169 5.19 -21.79 -16.23
CA LEU A 169 4.70 -23.06 -15.70
C LEU A 169 4.61 -22.98 -14.18
N SER A 170 3.42 -23.12 -13.63
CA SER A 170 3.20 -23.13 -12.18
C SER A 170 3.16 -24.57 -11.66
N SER A 171 4.04 -24.88 -10.72
CA SER A 171 4.09 -26.21 -10.06
C SER A 171 2.81 -26.58 -9.30
N THR A 172 2.03 -25.58 -8.89
CA THR A 172 0.78 -25.78 -8.12
C THR A 172 -0.39 -26.32 -8.94
N ARG A 173 -0.30 -26.33 -10.28
CA ARG A 173 -1.38 -26.80 -11.17
C ARG A 173 -1.06 -28.10 -11.91
N MET A 174 -0.01 -28.81 -11.57
CA MET A 174 0.32 -30.11 -12.16
C MET A 174 -0.56 -31.28 -11.66
N LYS A 175 -1.75 -31.03 -11.17
CA LYS A 175 -2.70 -32.13 -10.86
C LYS A 175 -3.50 -32.46 -12.11
N LYS A 176 -3.25 -33.65 -12.68
CA LYS A 176 -3.93 -34.32 -13.80
C LYS A 176 -3.42 -34.04 -15.22
N GLY A 177 -2.10 -34.10 -15.46
CA GLY A 177 -1.57 -34.31 -16.83
C GLY A 177 -1.72 -33.14 -17.81
N TYR A 178 -2.19 -31.97 -17.37
CA TYR A 178 -2.24 -30.77 -18.20
C TYR A 178 -1.39 -29.68 -17.54
N SER A 179 -0.41 -29.17 -18.26
CA SER A 179 0.31 -27.97 -17.87
C SER A 179 -0.58 -26.76 -18.11
N LEU A 180 -1.06 -26.15 -17.04
CA LEU A 180 -1.78 -24.87 -17.11
C LEU A 180 -0.77 -23.74 -16.93
N PHE A 181 -0.75 -22.81 -17.88
CA PHE A 181 0.05 -21.59 -17.79
C PHE A 181 -0.75 -20.52 -17.06
N ASP A 182 -0.13 -19.91 -16.07
CA ASP A 182 -0.67 -18.70 -15.43
C ASP A 182 -0.30 -17.49 -16.30
N GLN A 183 -1.28 -16.71 -16.72
CA GLN A 183 -1.11 -15.49 -17.51
C GLN A 183 -1.39 -14.27 -16.62
N TYR A 184 -0.43 -13.37 -16.55
CA TYR A 184 -0.53 -12.12 -15.77
C TYR A 184 -0.29 -10.92 -16.66
N HIS A 185 -1.16 -9.94 -16.55
CA HIS A 185 -1.02 -8.65 -17.22
C HIS A 185 -0.42 -7.64 -16.24
N LEU A 186 0.75 -7.13 -16.55
CA LEU A 186 1.39 -6.06 -15.79
C LEU A 186 1.12 -4.73 -16.48
N PHE A 187 0.40 -3.86 -15.79
CA PHE A 187 0.22 -2.48 -16.23
C PHE A 187 1.23 -1.60 -15.50
N ARG A 188 2.04 -0.88 -16.26
CA ARG A 188 2.90 0.17 -15.72
C ARG A 188 2.28 1.51 -16.09
N ASN A 189 2.03 2.35 -15.06
CA ASN A 189 1.69 3.76 -15.25
C ASN A 189 2.92 4.55 -15.66
#